data_5a5d9b7d491ae22986a15d59385e3302
#
_entry.id   5a5d9b7d491ae22986a15d59385e3302
#
_cell.length_a   1.000
_cell.length_b   1.000
_cell.length_c   1.000
_cell.angle_alpha   90.00
_cell.angle_beta   90.00
_cell.angle_gamma   90.00
#
_symmetry.space_group_name_H-M   'P 1'
#
loop_
_entity.id
_entity.type
_entity.pdbx_description
1 polymer ?
#
loop_
_entity_poly.entity_id
_entity_poly.type
_entity_poly.pdbx_seq_one_letter_code
_entity_poly.pdbx_strand_id
1 'polypeptide(L)'
;MSSFALISDLHSNLEAVTAVLQRIDSLGVREIVCLGDIVGYGADPLPVTLLVMQRCKWTIQGNHDWGMFHELDDFNPLAREALFYTRNQLRPRFLRPRRRAAWEFLRGLPDRMQDHGYLFF
;
A
#
# COMPACT_ATOMS: atom_id res chain seq x y z
N MET A 1 -13.54 -24.85 -1.90
CA MET A 1 -13.42 -23.74 -0.97
C MET A 1 -12.33 -22.77 -1.46
N SER A 2 -12.66 -21.53 -1.64
CA SER A 2 -11.67 -20.52 -2.03
C SER A 2 -10.97 -19.97 -0.80
N SER A 3 -9.67 -19.81 -0.90
CA SER A 3 -8.86 -19.13 0.12
C SER A 3 -8.30 -17.84 -0.46
N PHE A 4 -7.96 -16.90 0.42
CA PHE A 4 -7.32 -15.66 0.02
C PHE A 4 -6.19 -15.34 0.98
N ALA A 5 -5.23 -14.57 0.52
CA ALA A 5 -4.14 -14.08 1.35
C ALA A 5 -4.47 -12.67 1.81
N LEU A 6 -4.20 -12.40 3.07
CA LEU A 6 -4.41 -11.09 3.67
C LEU A 6 -3.05 -10.55 4.07
N ILE A 7 -2.67 -9.41 3.50
CA ILE A 7 -1.40 -8.75 3.79
C ILE A 7 -1.65 -7.35 4.32
N SER A 8 -0.70 -6.82 5.06
CA SER A 8 -0.83 -5.50 5.68
C SER A 8 0.54 -4.96 6.07
N ASP A 9 0.63 -3.64 6.25
CA ASP A 9 1.80 -2.98 6.80
C ASP A 9 3.07 -3.23 5.98
N LEU A 10 2.96 -2.96 4.68
CA LEU A 10 4.04 -3.19 3.72
C LEU A 10 5.16 -2.15 3.85
N HIS A 11 4.79 -0.92 4.19
CA HIS A 11 5.71 0.18 4.51
C HIS A 11 6.87 0.34 3.53
N SER A 12 6.57 0.35 2.23
CA SER A 12 7.56 0.60 1.17
C SER A 12 8.76 -0.35 1.20
N ASN A 13 8.59 -1.55 1.77
CA ASN A 13 9.65 -2.55 1.90
C ASN A 13 9.56 -3.53 0.73
N LEU A 14 10.23 -3.19 -0.37
CA LEU A 14 10.16 -3.97 -1.60
C LEU A 14 10.65 -5.42 -1.42
N GLU A 15 11.72 -5.61 -0.67
CA GLU A 15 12.30 -6.94 -0.44
C GLU A 15 11.32 -7.85 0.31
N ALA A 16 10.71 -7.33 1.37
CA ALA A 16 9.74 -8.09 2.16
C ALA A 16 8.48 -8.39 1.35
N VAL A 17 7.96 -7.42 0.63
CA VAL A 17 6.76 -7.60 -0.20
C VAL A 17 7.02 -8.64 -1.29
N THR A 18 8.17 -8.57 -1.95
CA THR A 18 8.55 -9.55 -2.97
C THR A 18 8.60 -10.97 -2.39
N ALA A 19 9.22 -11.14 -1.22
CA ALA A 19 9.30 -12.43 -0.56
C ALA A 19 7.92 -12.98 -0.18
N VAL A 20 7.06 -12.13 0.36
CA VAL A 20 5.70 -12.50 0.73
C VAL A 20 4.89 -12.92 -0.49
N LEU A 21 4.95 -12.15 -1.58
CA LEU A 21 4.23 -12.48 -2.81
C LEU A 21 4.71 -13.82 -3.41
N GLN A 22 6.02 -14.07 -3.38
CA GLN A 22 6.57 -15.35 -3.83
C GLN A 22 6.03 -16.50 -2.99
N ARG A 23 5.94 -16.29 -1.67
CA ARG A 23 5.41 -17.33 -0.77
C ARG A 23 3.93 -17.59 -1.05
N ILE A 24 3.15 -16.56 -1.27
CA ILE A 24 1.73 -16.69 -1.61
C ILE A 24 1.57 -17.48 -2.92
N ASP A 25 2.39 -17.14 -3.92
CA ASP A 25 2.36 -17.84 -5.21
C ASP A 25 2.71 -19.33 -5.03
N SER A 26 3.71 -19.63 -4.19
CA SER A 26 4.11 -21.03 -3.94
C SER A 26 3.03 -21.84 -3.23
N LEU A 27 2.14 -21.18 -2.48
CA LEU A 27 1.02 -21.83 -1.82
C LEU A 27 -0.20 -22.00 -2.73
N GLY A 28 -0.14 -21.50 -3.96
CA GLY A 28 -1.24 -21.58 -4.91
C GLY A 28 -2.42 -20.68 -4.60
N VAL A 29 -2.25 -19.72 -3.72
CA VAL A 29 -3.30 -18.74 -3.38
C VAL A 29 -3.29 -17.63 -4.44
N ARG A 30 -4.43 -17.39 -5.08
CA ARG A 30 -4.52 -16.45 -6.19
C ARG A 30 -5.06 -15.10 -5.78
N GLU A 31 -5.97 -15.05 -4.82
CA GLU A 31 -6.59 -13.82 -4.38
C GLU A 31 -5.83 -13.23 -3.21
N ILE A 32 -5.43 -11.97 -3.32
CA ILE A 32 -4.70 -11.24 -2.30
C ILE A 32 -5.49 -9.97 -1.98
N VAL A 33 -5.67 -9.67 -0.70
CA VAL A 33 -6.27 -8.44 -0.23
C VAL A 33 -5.31 -7.74 0.73
N CYS A 34 -5.32 -6.41 0.72
CA CYS A 34 -4.39 -5.61 1.51
C CYS A 34 -5.13 -4.68 2.47
N LEU A 35 -4.73 -4.71 3.74
CA LEU A 35 -5.33 -3.87 4.78
C LEU A 35 -4.66 -2.49 4.90
N GLY A 36 -3.78 -2.14 3.97
CA GLY A 36 -3.19 -0.81 3.95
C GLY A 36 -1.82 -0.71 4.59
N ASP A 37 -1.43 0.51 4.88
CA ASP A 37 -0.06 0.88 5.25
C ASP A 37 0.95 0.39 4.20
N ILE A 38 0.63 0.72 2.95
CA ILE A 38 1.49 0.41 1.80
C ILE A 38 2.79 1.19 1.89
N VAL A 39 2.70 2.44 2.31
CA VAL A 39 3.80 3.40 2.32
C VAL A 39 4.22 3.77 3.74
N GLY A 40 5.22 4.63 3.84
CA GLY A 40 5.83 5.04 5.11
C GLY A 40 7.03 4.18 5.45
N TYR A 41 7.92 4.69 6.27
CA TYR A 41 9.15 4.06 6.76
C TYR A 41 10.16 3.60 5.71
N GLY A 42 9.79 2.69 4.80
CA GLY A 42 10.73 2.07 3.86
C GLY A 42 11.12 2.96 2.68
N ALA A 43 12.05 2.47 1.88
CA ALA A 43 12.73 3.25 0.85
C ALA A 43 12.06 3.21 -0.53
N ASP A 44 11.16 2.27 -0.79
CA ASP A 44 10.66 1.99 -2.13
C ASP A 44 9.13 2.13 -2.25
N PRO A 45 8.57 3.34 -2.02
CA PRO A 45 7.11 3.51 -2.07
C PRO A 45 6.52 3.27 -3.46
N LEU A 46 7.21 3.66 -4.52
CA LEU A 46 6.67 3.50 -5.87
C LEU A 46 6.59 2.03 -6.30
N PRO A 47 7.68 1.24 -6.26
CA PRO A 47 7.58 -0.16 -6.64
C PRO A 47 6.57 -0.95 -5.80
N VAL A 48 6.53 -0.72 -4.49
CA VAL A 48 5.59 -1.43 -3.61
C VAL A 48 4.15 -1.07 -3.94
N THR A 49 3.85 0.21 -4.15
CA THR A 49 2.50 0.64 -4.52
C THR A 49 2.07 0.01 -5.84
N LEU A 50 2.97 -0.01 -6.84
CA LEU A 50 2.66 -0.62 -8.13
C LEU A 50 2.39 -2.12 -8.01
N LEU A 51 3.12 -2.83 -7.15
CA LEU A 51 2.86 -4.25 -6.89
C LEU A 51 1.49 -4.47 -6.26
N VAL A 52 1.10 -3.63 -5.30
CA VAL A 52 -0.23 -3.71 -4.69
C VAL A 52 -1.32 -3.49 -5.73
N MET A 53 -1.16 -2.47 -6.58
CA MET A 53 -2.12 -2.18 -7.66
C MET A 53 -2.27 -3.37 -8.60
N GLN A 54 -1.18 -4.07 -8.89
CA GLN A 54 -1.15 -5.20 -9.81
C GLN A 54 -1.70 -6.48 -9.19
N ARG A 55 -1.39 -6.73 -7.92
CA ARG A 55 -1.56 -8.05 -7.31
C ARG A 55 -2.77 -8.16 -6.36
N CYS A 56 -3.24 -7.07 -5.79
CA CYS A 56 -4.30 -7.11 -4.80
C CYS A 56 -5.67 -6.87 -5.43
N LYS A 57 -6.65 -7.68 -5.03
CA LYS A 57 -8.03 -7.54 -5.48
C LYS A 57 -8.63 -6.22 -5.01
N TRP A 58 -8.36 -5.86 -3.74
CA TRP A 58 -8.71 -4.58 -3.17
C TRP A 58 -7.76 -4.25 -2.03
N THR A 59 -7.73 -2.97 -1.68
CA THR A 59 -6.89 -2.44 -0.62
C THR A 59 -7.68 -1.40 0.16
N ILE A 60 -7.59 -1.42 1.48
CA ILE A 60 -8.12 -0.34 2.31
C ILE A 60 -7.00 0.56 2.79
N GLN A 61 -7.35 1.76 3.22
CA GLN A 61 -6.40 2.78 3.63
C GLN A 61 -5.89 2.54 5.05
N GLY A 62 -4.56 2.45 5.20
CA GLY A 62 -3.92 2.50 6.51
C GLY A 62 -3.64 3.94 6.93
N ASN A 63 -3.19 4.14 8.18
CA ASN A 63 -2.93 5.49 8.68
C ASN A 63 -1.77 6.19 7.95
N HIS A 64 -0.77 5.45 7.50
CA HIS A 64 0.32 6.02 6.70
C HIS A 64 -0.13 6.43 5.30
N ASP A 65 -1.00 5.64 4.68
CA ASP A 65 -1.57 5.99 3.37
C ASP A 65 -2.42 7.27 3.50
N TRP A 66 -3.21 7.35 4.54
CA TRP A 66 -3.98 8.56 4.89
C TRP A 66 -3.05 9.76 5.08
N GLY A 67 -1.92 9.54 5.76
CA GLY A 67 -0.93 10.57 6.05
C GLY A 67 -0.29 11.19 4.79
N MET A 68 -0.37 10.52 3.65
CA MET A 68 0.12 11.07 2.39
C MET A 68 -0.56 12.38 1.99
N PHE A 69 -1.81 12.58 2.43
CA PHE A 69 -2.68 13.65 1.93
C PHE A 69 -3.21 14.56 3.04
N HIS A 70 -2.77 14.36 4.28
CA HIS A 70 -3.30 15.07 5.44
C HIS A 70 -2.18 15.63 6.31
N GLU A 71 -2.56 16.33 7.39
CA GLU A 71 -1.62 16.87 8.37
C GLU A 71 -0.91 15.75 9.11
N LEU A 72 0.38 15.95 9.39
CA LEU A 72 1.23 14.93 10.00
C LEU A 72 1.53 15.19 11.48
N ASP A 73 0.79 16.09 12.12
CA ASP A 73 1.06 16.51 13.50
C ASP A 73 0.95 15.37 14.52
N ASP A 74 0.05 14.41 14.26
CA ASP A 74 -0.17 13.26 15.14
C ASP A 74 0.81 12.11 14.92
N PHE A 75 1.67 12.23 13.89
CA PHE A 75 2.68 11.21 13.62
C PHE A 75 3.95 11.50 14.42
N ASN A 76 4.62 10.44 14.89
CA ASN A 76 5.92 10.61 15.52
C ASN A 76 6.94 11.18 14.52
N PRO A 77 8.05 11.79 14.97
CA PRO A 77 8.99 12.46 14.06
C PRO A 77 9.55 11.56 12.96
N LEU A 78 9.84 10.30 13.27
CA LEU A 78 10.39 9.36 12.29
C LEU A 78 9.36 9.03 11.21
N ALA A 79 8.13 8.76 11.59
CA ALA A 79 7.04 8.48 10.64
C ALA A 79 6.76 9.70 9.77
N ARG A 80 6.77 10.89 10.37
CA ARG A 80 6.55 12.16 9.65
C ARG A 80 7.62 12.37 8.58
N GLU A 81 8.88 12.18 8.94
CA GLU A 81 9.99 12.33 8.00
C GLU A 81 9.89 11.33 6.85
N ALA A 82 9.55 10.08 7.17
CA ALA A 82 9.36 9.03 6.17
C ALA A 82 8.21 9.37 5.22
N LEU A 83 7.13 9.97 5.71
CA LEU A 83 6.00 10.36 4.86
C LEU A 83 6.36 11.56 3.97
N PHE A 84 7.17 12.50 4.44
CA PHE A 84 7.68 13.58 3.57
C PHE A 84 8.53 13.02 2.43
N TYR A 85 9.41 12.07 2.74
CA TYR A 85 10.19 11.37 1.72
C TYR A 85 9.28 10.67 0.71
N THR A 86 8.28 9.96 1.21
CA THR A 86 7.33 9.23 0.37
C THR A 86 6.56 10.16 -0.56
N ARG A 87 6.09 11.28 -0.04
CA ARG A 87 5.41 12.31 -0.86
C ARG A 87 6.30 12.78 -2.01
N ASN A 88 7.58 13.03 -1.73
CA ASN A 88 8.53 13.47 -2.76
C ASN A 88 8.75 12.39 -3.82
N GLN A 89 8.78 11.12 -3.43
CA GLN A 89 8.96 10.01 -4.36
C GLN A 89 7.74 9.76 -5.25
N LEU A 90 6.54 10.05 -4.76
CA LEU A 90 5.30 9.73 -5.47
C LEU A 90 4.60 10.94 -6.08
N ARG A 91 4.97 12.16 -5.70
CA ARG A 91 4.32 13.37 -6.20
C ARG A 91 4.28 13.37 -7.73
N PRO A 92 3.09 13.60 -8.33
CA PRO A 92 2.97 13.60 -9.79
C PRO A 92 3.90 14.61 -10.45
N ARG A 93 4.57 14.18 -11.51
CA ARG A 93 5.47 15.02 -12.31
C ARG A 93 5.22 14.74 -13.77
N PHE A 94 5.53 15.74 -14.60
CA PHE A 94 5.43 15.62 -16.04
C PHE A 94 6.27 14.46 -16.55
N LEU A 95 5.69 13.64 -17.42
CA LEU A 95 6.31 12.43 -17.99
C LEU A 95 6.68 11.36 -16.95
N ARG A 96 5.94 11.31 -15.84
CA ARG A 96 6.08 10.24 -14.82
C ARG A 96 4.72 9.58 -14.57
N PRO A 97 4.19 8.81 -15.54
CA PRO A 97 2.83 8.26 -15.42
C PRO A 97 2.68 7.25 -14.28
N ARG A 98 3.73 6.52 -13.92
CA ARG A 98 3.68 5.55 -12.82
C ARG A 98 3.51 6.26 -11.47
N ARG A 99 4.18 7.39 -11.27
CA ARG A 99 4.02 8.21 -10.07
C ARG A 99 2.58 8.71 -9.96
N ARG A 100 2.03 9.20 -11.05
CA ARG A 100 0.65 9.69 -11.08
C ARG A 100 -0.33 8.55 -10.75
N ALA A 101 -0.15 7.38 -11.34
CA ALA A 101 -1.02 6.24 -11.10
C ALA A 101 -0.98 5.80 -9.64
N ALA A 102 0.22 5.71 -9.05
CA ALA A 102 0.39 5.34 -7.65
C ALA A 102 -0.23 6.39 -6.71
N TRP A 103 -0.02 7.66 -6.99
CA TRP A 103 -0.58 8.77 -6.22
C TRP A 103 -2.10 8.73 -6.21
N GLU A 104 -2.72 8.60 -7.37
CA GLU A 104 -4.19 8.55 -7.47
C GLU A 104 -4.75 7.28 -6.84
N PHE A 105 -4.05 6.16 -6.95
CA PHE A 105 -4.44 4.92 -6.29
C PHE A 105 -4.49 5.12 -4.76
N LEU A 106 -3.43 5.63 -4.17
CA LEU A 106 -3.35 5.87 -2.73
C LEU A 106 -4.41 6.87 -2.27
N ARG A 107 -4.63 7.91 -3.07
CA ARG A 107 -5.62 8.94 -2.76
C ARG A 107 -7.04 8.40 -2.73
N GLY A 108 -7.34 7.43 -3.58
CA GLY A 108 -8.68 6.85 -3.72
C GLY A 108 -8.97 5.66 -2.82
N LEU A 109 -8.06 5.27 -1.91
CA LEU A 109 -8.26 4.11 -1.08
C LEU A 109 -9.45 4.27 -0.14
N PRO A 110 -10.35 3.27 -0.08
CA PRO A 110 -11.44 3.28 0.89
C PRO A 110 -10.93 2.95 2.29
N ASP A 111 -11.69 3.33 3.30
CA ASP A 111 -11.37 3.03 4.69
C ASP A 111 -11.93 1.68 5.18
N ARG A 112 -12.78 1.06 4.38
CA ARG A 112 -13.39 -0.23 4.71
C ARG A 112 -13.79 -0.98 3.44
N MET A 113 -13.91 -2.30 3.57
CA MET A 113 -14.32 -3.16 2.47
C MET A 113 -15.10 -4.35 3.01
N GLN A 114 -16.17 -4.73 2.32
CA GLN A 114 -16.93 -5.93 2.64
C GLN A 114 -16.68 -6.97 1.56
N ASP A 115 -16.19 -8.13 1.96
CA ASP A 115 -15.88 -9.23 1.05
C ASP A 115 -15.82 -10.54 1.83
N HIS A 116 -16.04 -11.66 1.15
CA HIS A 116 -16.02 -13.00 1.77
C HIS A 116 -16.89 -13.12 3.01
N GLY A 117 -17.95 -12.33 3.13
CA GLY A 117 -18.82 -12.33 4.31
C GLY A 117 -18.25 -11.61 5.52
N TYR A 118 -17.13 -10.93 5.39
CA TYR A 118 -16.48 -10.15 6.44
C TYR A 118 -16.47 -8.67 6.12
N LEU A 119 -16.41 -7.87 7.16
CA LEU A 119 -16.14 -6.44 7.05
C LEU A 119 -14.71 -6.18 7.52
N PHE A 120 -13.93 -5.55 6.65
CA PHE A 120 -12.54 -5.18 6.93
C PHE A 120 -12.44 -3.66 7.11
N PHE A 121 -11.75 -3.23 8.15
CA PHE A 121 -11.53 -1.80 8.41
C PHE A 121 -10.32 -1.56 9.31
#